data_585aae8d96e83315f538cb2eafffce90
#
_entry.id   585aae8d96e83315f538cb2eafffce90
#
_cell.length_a   1.000
_cell.length_b   1.000
_cell.length_c   1.000
_cell.angle_alpha   90.00
_cell.angle_beta   90.00
_cell.angle_gamma   90.00
#
_symmetry.space_group_name_H-M   'P 1'
#
loop_
_entity.id
_entity.type
_entity.pdbx_description
1 polymer ?
#
loop_
_entity_poly.entity_id
_entity_poly.type
_entity_poly.pdbx_seq_one_letter_code
_entity_poly.pdbx_strand_id
1 'polypeptide(L)'
;MRGVATAQTAGWRERLPFFHHGGTEARSNVVNSAVSDEMPDTMTPADPATRDESHPIASPARGLASAWLLLGIAALAIAGLFAILLVVARMPGTGAFFPTQDFFRTALVVHVDQSVLIWFLAFAGALWSLGACAPRRVTVARRIALLLAALGCVVVAVAPFLGAGDPLLNNYVPVLQHPLFYTGLGLFGAGALLQAVLALRA
;
A
#
# COMPACT_ATOMS: atom_id res chain seq x y z
N MET A 1 58.18 -0.61 0.88
CA MET A 1 57.85 0.46 -0.08
C MET A 1 56.35 0.58 -0.10
N ARG A 2 55.80 1.53 0.65
CA ARG A 2 55.26 2.85 0.27
C ARG A 2 54.24 2.69 -0.89
N GLY A 3 52.94 2.89 -0.66
CA GLY A 3 52.32 4.14 -0.69
C GLY A 3 50.90 4.12 -0.11
N VAL A 4 50.72 5.02 0.77
CA VAL A 4 49.47 5.54 1.37
C VAL A 4 48.80 6.41 0.32
N ALA A 5 47.50 6.24 0.09
CA ALA A 5 46.69 7.26 -0.54
C ALA A 5 45.51 7.57 0.37
N THR A 6 45.69 8.63 1.14
CA THR A 6 44.73 9.42 1.86
C THR A 6 43.99 10.34 0.91
N ALA A 7 42.78 10.74 1.39
CA ALA A 7 41.94 11.88 0.99
C ALA A 7 40.91 11.56 -0.12
N GLN A 8 39.61 11.72 0.20
CA GLN A 8 38.99 13.05 0.16
C GLN A 8 37.62 13.03 0.87
N THR A 9 37.62 13.53 2.08
CA THR A 9 36.40 14.10 2.71
C THR A 9 36.29 15.55 2.24
N ALA A 10 35.43 15.81 1.29
CA ALA A 10 34.96 17.13 0.91
C ALA A 10 33.45 17.03 0.86
N GLY A 11 32.71 17.59 1.85
CA GLY A 11 32.47 19.03 1.89
C GLY A 11 31.02 19.24 1.46
N TRP A 12 30.01 18.63 2.23
CA TRP A 12 28.59 18.97 2.09
C TRP A 12 28.17 19.83 3.29
N ARG A 13 28.82 20.97 3.44
CA ARG A 13 28.30 22.09 4.21
C ARG A 13 28.04 23.25 3.25
N GLU A 14 26.97 23.95 3.58
CA GLU A 14 26.54 25.22 2.97
C GLU A 14 25.67 25.11 1.72
N ARG A 15 24.35 25.04 1.98
CA ARG A 15 23.37 25.98 1.39
C ARG A 15 22.00 25.83 2.06
N LEU A 16 21.84 26.43 3.25
CA LEU A 16 20.52 26.78 3.72
C LEU A 16 20.27 28.27 3.36
N PRO A 17 19.20 28.61 2.66
CA PRO A 17 18.85 30.01 2.48
C PRO A 17 18.27 30.58 3.79
N PHE A 18 18.87 31.66 4.24
CA PHE A 18 18.43 32.53 5.32
C PHE A 18 17.00 33.01 5.07
N PHE A 19 16.08 32.71 5.99
CA PHE A 19 14.82 33.44 6.10
C PHE A 19 15.08 34.79 6.73
N HIS A 20 14.99 35.85 5.94
CA HIS A 20 14.94 37.23 6.41
C HIS A 20 13.61 37.46 7.12
N HIS A 21 13.67 37.69 8.43
CA HIS A 21 12.63 38.38 9.16
C HIS A 21 12.73 39.88 8.82
N GLY A 22 11.78 40.37 8.04
CA GLY A 22 11.59 41.76 7.70
C GLY A 22 10.27 42.28 8.26
N GLY A 23 10.36 43.07 9.35
CA GLY A 23 9.64 44.29 9.63
C GLY A 23 8.09 44.29 9.53
N THR A 24 7.43 44.01 10.66
CA THR A 24 6.11 44.54 10.99
C THR A 24 6.27 45.91 11.68
N GLU A 25 6.28 46.96 10.92
CA GLU A 25 5.92 48.31 11.41
C GLU A 25 5.56 49.20 10.24
N ALA A 26 4.46 49.93 10.36
CA ALA A 26 3.87 50.93 9.45
C ALA A 26 2.70 50.40 8.58
N ARG A 27 1.53 50.33 9.21
CA ARG A 27 0.22 50.73 8.61
C ARG A 27 -0.90 50.71 9.66
N SER A 28 -0.71 51.51 10.72
CA SER A 28 -1.85 52.01 11.50
C SER A 28 -1.91 53.50 11.27
N ASN A 29 -2.66 53.94 10.34
CA ASN A 29 -3.23 55.28 10.23
C ASN A 29 -3.68 55.46 8.75
N VAL A 30 -4.85 55.06 8.42
CA VAL A 30 -5.79 55.60 7.47
C VAL A 30 -6.98 54.64 7.41
N VAL A 31 -7.85 54.69 8.35
CA VAL A 31 -9.29 54.35 8.18
C VAL A 31 -10.02 54.90 9.40
N ASN A 32 -10.17 56.20 9.44
CA ASN A 32 -11.16 56.85 10.29
C ASN A 32 -11.72 58.01 9.54
N SER A 33 -12.50 57.77 8.49
CA SER A 33 -13.50 58.72 7.97
C SER A 33 -14.34 57.97 6.95
N ALA A 34 -15.62 58.00 7.15
CA ALA A 34 -16.71 57.45 6.34
C ALA A 34 -17.30 56.09 6.83
N VAL A 35 -17.84 56.12 8.02
CA VAL A 35 -18.97 55.27 8.36
C VAL A 35 -20.17 56.17 8.57
N SER A 36 -20.90 56.37 7.55
CA SER A 36 -22.27 56.87 7.63
C SER A 36 -23.13 56.00 6.72
N ASP A 37 -24.08 55.35 7.37
CA ASP A 37 -25.34 54.92 6.81
C ASP A 37 -25.32 54.20 5.45
N GLU A 38 -25.27 52.86 5.51
CA GLU A 38 -26.26 52.09 4.74
C GLU A 38 -26.30 50.69 5.33
N MET A 39 -27.28 50.45 6.15
CA MET A 39 -27.67 49.14 6.65
C MET A 39 -28.58 48.50 5.58
N PRO A 40 -28.13 47.51 4.81
CA PRO A 40 -29.03 46.72 4.04
C PRO A 40 -29.56 45.62 4.95
N ASP A 41 -30.76 45.85 5.52
CA ASP A 41 -31.67 44.82 5.99
C ASP A 41 -32.08 43.95 4.79
N THR A 42 -31.24 42.99 4.44
CA THR A 42 -31.68 41.74 3.84
C THR A 42 -30.67 40.68 4.22
N MET A 43 -30.86 40.05 5.39
CA MET A 43 -30.41 38.69 5.62
C MET A 43 -31.10 37.82 4.55
N THR A 44 -30.49 37.78 3.38
CA THR A 44 -30.82 36.73 2.42
C THR A 44 -30.53 35.40 3.13
N PRO A 45 -31.52 34.53 3.33
CA PRO A 45 -31.26 33.21 3.89
C PRO A 45 -30.19 32.60 3.02
N ALA A 46 -29.10 32.16 3.65
CA ALA A 46 -28.02 31.46 2.96
C ALA A 46 -28.66 30.37 2.09
N ASP A 47 -28.49 30.53 0.78
CA ASP A 47 -29.01 29.60 -0.21
C ASP A 47 -28.60 28.19 0.18
N PRO A 48 -29.53 27.27 0.49
CA PRO A 48 -29.22 25.89 0.82
C PRO A 48 -28.50 25.14 -0.32
N ALA A 49 -28.34 25.80 -1.50
CA ALA A 49 -27.62 25.26 -2.66
C ALA A 49 -26.09 25.33 -2.54
N THR A 50 -25.53 26.05 -1.55
CA THR A 50 -24.08 26.01 -1.27
C THR A 50 -23.69 24.96 -0.24
N ARG A 51 -24.55 23.92 -0.03
CA ARG A 51 -24.06 22.70 0.60
C ARG A 51 -22.98 22.13 -0.30
N ASP A 52 -21.77 22.23 0.19
CA ASP A 52 -20.61 21.47 -0.28
C ASP A 52 -21.08 20.02 -0.57
N GLU A 53 -21.41 19.79 -1.85
CA GLU A 53 -21.62 18.45 -2.37
C GLU A 53 -20.28 17.75 -2.40
N SER A 54 -19.71 17.47 -1.22
CA SER A 54 -18.73 16.41 -1.07
C SER A 54 -19.44 15.14 -1.55
N HIS A 55 -19.30 14.81 -2.84
CA HIS A 55 -19.88 13.62 -3.46
C HIS A 55 -19.48 12.42 -2.61
N PRO A 56 -20.39 11.81 -1.85
CA PRO A 56 -20.05 10.66 -1.03
C PRO A 56 -19.61 9.55 -1.99
N ILE A 57 -18.36 9.12 -1.87
CA ILE A 57 -17.84 7.96 -2.61
C ILE A 57 -18.89 6.86 -2.52
N ALA A 58 -19.39 6.37 -3.65
CA ALA A 58 -20.49 5.42 -3.71
C ALA A 58 -20.23 4.25 -2.76
N SER A 59 -21.22 3.87 -1.95
CA SER A 59 -21.08 2.83 -0.92
C SER A 59 -20.46 1.51 -1.43
N PRO A 60 -20.76 1.01 -2.66
CA PRO A 60 -20.11 -0.19 -3.20
C PRO A 60 -18.62 -0.01 -3.50
N ALA A 61 -18.17 1.18 -3.88
CA ALA A 61 -16.75 1.46 -4.11
C ALA A 61 -15.96 1.44 -2.79
N ARG A 62 -16.49 2.01 -1.72
CA ARG A 62 -15.89 1.94 -0.37
C ARG A 62 -15.79 0.49 0.12
N GLY A 63 -16.84 -0.31 -0.04
CA GLY A 63 -16.83 -1.71 0.36
C GLY A 63 -15.79 -2.54 -0.39
N LEU A 64 -15.58 -2.28 -1.67
CA LEU A 64 -14.55 -2.97 -2.44
C LEU A 64 -13.14 -2.49 -2.06
N ALA A 65 -12.94 -1.19 -1.87
CA ALA A 65 -11.66 -0.64 -1.44
C ALA A 65 -11.27 -1.17 -0.05
N SER A 66 -12.22 -1.22 0.91
CA SER A 66 -11.96 -1.80 2.23
C SER A 66 -11.64 -3.29 2.16
N ALA A 67 -12.27 -4.04 1.26
CA ALA A 67 -11.98 -5.47 1.11
C ALA A 67 -10.56 -5.72 0.53
N TRP A 68 -10.10 -4.91 -0.44
CA TRP A 68 -8.73 -4.93 -0.91
C TRP A 68 -7.73 -4.52 0.19
N LEU A 69 -8.08 -3.50 0.98
CA LEU A 69 -7.24 -3.07 2.11
C LEU A 69 -7.14 -4.17 3.17
N LEU A 70 -8.25 -4.85 3.49
CA LEU A 70 -8.25 -5.99 4.41
C LEU A 70 -7.38 -7.14 3.89
N LEU A 71 -7.40 -7.42 2.58
CA LEU A 71 -6.50 -8.40 1.97
C LEU A 71 -5.02 -8.01 2.20
N GLY A 72 -4.66 -6.73 2.01
CA GLY A 72 -3.31 -6.24 2.28
C GLY A 72 -2.92 -6.37 3.75
N ILE A 73 -3.82 -6.01 4.68
CA ILE A 73 -3.59 -6.18 6.12
C ILE A 73 -3.41 -7.65 6.48
N ALA A 74 -4.23 -8.54 5.91
CA ALA A 74 -4.12 -9.99 6.12
C ALA A 74 -2.77 -10.52 5.60
N ALA A 75 -2.32 -10.07 4.42
CA ALA A 75 -1.00 -10.43 3.88
C ALA A 75 0.14 -9.99 4.83
N LEU A 76 0.08 -8.77 5.38
CA LEU A 76 1.06 -8.31 6.36
C LEU A 76 1.00 -9.11 7.67
N ALA A 77 -0.18 -9.48 8.14
CA ALA A 77 -0.33 -10.33 9.33
C ALA A 77 0.27 -11.73 9.09
N ILE A 78 0.03 -12.31 7.91
CA ILE A 78 0.64 -13.58 7.48
C ILE A 78 2.16 -13.42 7.41
N ALA A 79 2.66 -12.35 6.78
CA ALA A 79 4.09 -12.07 6.74
C ALA A 79 4.70 -11.96 8.15
N GLY A 80 4.03 -11.27 9.08
CA GLY A 80 4.43 -11.18 10.48
C GLY A 80 4.51 -12.56 11.17
N LEU A 81 3.53 -13.44 10.92
CA LEU A 81 3.58 -14.81 11.40
C LEU A 81 4.78 -15.58 10.83
N PHE A 82 5.05 -15.45 9.52
CA PHE A 82 6.23 -16.06 8.91
C PHE A 82 7.53 -15.49 9.45
N ALA A 83 7.59 -14.20 9.81
CA ALA A 83 8.76 -13.62 10.48
C ALA A 83 9.06 -14.33 11.82
N ILE A 84 8.02 -14.63 12.61
CA ILE A 84 8.17 -15.40 13.85
C ILE A 84 8.65 -16.82 13.54
N LEU A 85 8.06 -17.48 12.55
CA LEU A 85 8.47 -18.84 12.13
C LEU A 85 9.93 -18.88 11.65
N LEU A 86 10.40 -17.82 10.97
CA LEU A 86 11.80 -17.69 10.56
C LEU A 86 12.75 -17.67 11.76
N VAL A 87 12.39 -16.94 12.83
CA VAL A 87 13.19 -16.91 14.05
C VAL A 87 13.19 -18.29 14.72
N VAL A 88 12.03 -18.92 14.88
CA VAL A 88 11.90 -20.25 15.50
C VAL A 88 12.66 -21.31 14.69
N ALA A 89 12.59 -21.27 13.35
CA ALA A 89 13.31 -22.21 12.49
C ALA A 89 14.84 -22.14 12.63
N ARG A 90 15.38 -21.05 13.18
CA ARG A 90 16.82 -20.88 13.46
C ARG A 90 17.24 -21.30 14.87
N MET A 91 16.29 -21.61 15.75
CA MET A 91 16.62 -22.02 17.12
C MET A 91 17.16 -23.46 17.14
N PRO A 92 18.19 -23.75 17.95
CA PRO A 92 18.68 -25.13 18.10
C PRO A 92 17.59 -26.05 18.64
N GLY A 93 17.46 -27.25 18.06
CA GLY A 93 16.51 -28.28 18.50
C GLY A 93 15.09 -28.16 17.93
N THR A 94 14.76 -27.10 17.19
CA THR A 94 13.40 -26.89 16.63
C THR A 94 13.20 -27.53 15.26
N GLY A 95 14.24 -28.06 14.62
CA GLY A 95 14.15 -28.63 13.26
C GLY A 95 13.14 -29.76 13.10
N ALA A 96 12.83 -30.50 14.18
CA ALA A 96 11.83 -31.57 14.16
C ALA A 96 10.37 -31.08 14.05
N PHE A 97 10.11 -29.81 14.32
CA PHE A 97 8.75 -29.24 14.25
C PHE A 97 8.36 -28.78 12.86
N PHE A 98 9.32 -28.73 11.93
CA PHE A 98 9.08 -28.20 10.59
C PHE A 98 9.05 -29.31 9.53
N PRO A 99 8.20 -29.17 8.48
CA PRO A 99 7.98 -30.23 7.48
C PRO A 99 9.20 -30.47 6.57
N THR A 100 10.13 -29.54 6.47
CA THR A 100 11.33 -29.64 5.63
C THR A 100 12.58 -29.14 6.35
N GLN A 101 13.75 -29.72 6.03
CA GLN A 101 15.03 -29.27 6.61
C GLN A 101 15.39 -27.81 6.19
N ASP A 102 14.93 -27.37 5.02
CA ASP A 102 15.13 -26.00 4.49
C ASP A 102 13.91 -25.09 4.74
N PHE A 103 13.09 -25.38 5.75
CA PHE A 103 11.90 -24.60 6.05
C PHE A 103 12.18 -23.10 6.22
N PHE A 104 13.32 -22.72 6.78
CA PHE A 104 13.72 -21.33 6.90
C PHE A 104 13.74 -20.60 5.55
N ARG A 105 14.37 -21.19 4.52
CA ARG A 105 14.47 -20.57 3.19
C ARG A 105 13.11 -20.51 2.50
N THR A 106 12.32 -21.57 2.66
CA THR A 106 10.95 -21.64 2.12
C THR A 106 10.02 -20.61 2.77
N ALA A 107 10.08 -20.50 4.10
CA ALA A 107 9.32 -19.50 4.86
C ALA A 107 9.76 -18.07 4.53
N LEU A 108 11.06 -17.85 4.24
CA LEU A 108 11.58 -16.56 3.83
C LEU A 108 10.97 -16.08 2.50
N VAL A 109 10.81 -16.98 1.52
CA VAL A 109 10.14 -16.66 0.25
C VAL A 109 8.74 -16.14 0.51
N VAL A 110 7.94 -16.87 1.28
CA VAL A 110 6.55 -16.46 1.55
C VAL A 110 6.48 -15.19 2.39
N HIS A 111 7.38 -15.01 3.37
CA HIS A 111 7.46 -13.77 4.14
C HIS A 111 7.66 -12.55 3.23
N VAL A 112 8.60 -12.63 2.30
CA VAL A 112 8.91 -11.54 1.36
C VAL A 112 7.74 -11.29 0.41
N ASP A 113 7.17 -12.34 -0.18
CA ASP A 113 6.06 -12.18 -1.13
C ASP A 113 4.81 -11.60 -0.47
N GLN A 114 4.49 -12.00 0.75
CA GLN A 114 3.35 -11.48 1.49
C GLN A 114 3.57 -10.02 1.91
N SER A 115 4.78 -9.68 2.38
CA SER A 115 5.09 -8.35 2.91
C SER A 115 5.42 -7.30 1.85
N VAL A 116 5.87 -7.72 0.67
CA VAL A 116 6.26 -6.79 -0.40
C VAL A 116 5.29 -6.89 -1.57
N LEU A 117 5.21 -8.05 -2.25
CA LEU A 117 4.46 -8.17 -3.49
C LEU A 117 2.94 -8.08 -3.25
N ILE A 118 2.41 -8.96 -2.39
CA ILE A 118 0.96 -9.11 -2.19
C ILE A 118 0.39 -7.88 -1.50
N TRP A 119 1.04 -7.40 -0.44
CA TRP A 119 0.61 -6.21 0.27
C TRP A 119 0.55 -4.98 -0.65
N PHE A 120 1.62 -4.72 -1.42
CA PHE A 120 1.69 -3.55 -2.30
C PHE A 120 0.60 -3.56 -3.38
N LEU A 121 0.39 -4.70 -4.04
CA LEU A 121 -0.62 -4.82 -5.08
C LEU A 121 -2.04 -4.81 -4.50
N ALA A 122 -2.26 -5.34 -3.30
CA ALA A 122 -3.55 -5.24 -2.61
C ALA A 122 -3.87 -3.79 -2.24
N PHE A 123 -2.88 -3.02 -1.76
CA PHE A 123 -3.03 -1.60 -1.50
C PHE A 123 -3.33 -0.80 -2.78
N ALA A 124 -2.64 -1.08 -3.88
CA ALA A 124 -2.94 -0.50 -5.19
C ALA A 124 -4.39 -0.85 -5.63
N GLY A 125 -4.82 -2.09 -5.41
CA GLY A 125 -6.20 -2.53 -5.66
C GLY A 125 -7.24 -1.75 -4.88
N ALA A 126 -6.94 -1.39 -3.61
CA ALA A 126 -7.79 -0.54 -2.80
C ALA A 126 -7.89 0.88 -3.39
N LEU A 127 -6.78 1.49 -3.76
CA LEU A 127 -6.76 2.82 -4.38
C LEU A 127 -7.53 2.85 -5.71
N TRP A 128 -7.33 1.86 -6.57
CA TRP A 128 -8.06 1.74 -7.84
C TRP A 128 -9.56 1.51 -7.66
N SER A 129 -9.98 1.00 -6.50
CA SER A 129 -11.40 0.81 -6.20
C SER A 129 -12.13 2.10 -5.85
N LEU A 130 -11.42 3.13 -5.38
CA LEU A 130 -12.00 4.42 -4.96
C LEU A 130 -12.40 5.31 -6.13
N GLY A 131 -11.74 5.19 -7.29
CA GLY A 131 -11.85 6.12 -8.42
C GLY A 131 -13.04 5.88 -9.35
N ALA A 132 -13.95 4.92 -9.12
CA ALA A 132 -14.90 4.54 -10.15
C ALA A 132 -16.35 4.35 -9.68
N CYS A 133 -17.22 5.20 -10.20
CA CYS A 133 -18.65 4.89 -10.35
C CYS A 133 -18.81 3.89 -11.51
N ALA A 134 -18.90 2.59 -11.20
CA ALA A 134 -18.93 1.55 -12.21
C ALA A 134 -20.32 0.91 -12.35
N PRO A 135 -20.75 0.54 -13.57
CA PRO A 135 -21.97 -0.22 -13.78
C PRO A 135 -21.89 -1.59 -13.08
N ARG A 136 -23.04 -2.18 -12.77
CA ARG A 136 -23.14 -3.43 -11.98
C ARG A 136 -22.23 -4.57 -12.51
N ARG A 137 -22.10 -4.71 -13.83
CA ARG A 137 -21.25 -5.74 -14.44
C ARG A 137 -19.77 -5.56 -14.08
N VAL A 138 -19.28 -4.35 -14.07
CA VAL A 138 -17.90 -4.02 -13.70
C VAL A 138 -17.68 -4.26 -12.18
N THR A 139 -18.69 -3.99 -11.36
CA THR A 139 -18.63 -4.29 -9.92
C THR A 139 -18.49 -5.79 -9.64
N VAL A 140 -19.23 -6.64 -10.40
CA VAL A 140 -19.10 -8.10 -10.29
C VAL A 140 -17.71 -8.57 -10.71
N ALA A 141 -17.19 -8.06 -11.85
CA ALA A 141 -15.85 -8.41 -12.31
C ALA A 141 -14.75 -8.00 -11.29
N ARG A 142 -14.89 -6.85 -10.66
CA ARG A 142 -13.98 -6.41 -9.59
C ARG A 142 -14.03 -7.28 -8.34
N ARG A 143 -15.21 -7.81 -7.97
CA ARG A 143 -15.34 -8.80 -6.89
C ARG A 143 -14.66 -10.11 -7.24
N ILE A 144 -14.79 -10.57 -8.50
CA ILE A 144 -14.07 -11.76 -8.99
C ILE A 144 -12.56 -11.53 -8.91
N ALA A 145 -12.07 -10.36 -9.32
CA ALA A 145 -10.67 -9.99 -9.20
C ALA A 145 -10.15 -10.09 -7.76
N LEU A 146 -10.91 -9.56 -6.80
CA LEU A 146 -10.58 -9.66 -5.37
C LEU A 146 -10.57 -11.12 -4.87
N LEU A 147 -11.57 -11.92 -5.27
CA LEU A 147 -11.63 -13.34 -4.87
C LEU A 147 -10.45 -14.15 -5.42
N LEU A 148 -10.07 -13.92 -6.68
CA LEU A 148 -8.88 -14.54 -7.27
C LEU A 148 -7.61 -14.15 -6.50
N ALA A 149 -7.45 -12.86 -6.19
CA ALA A 149 -6.32 -12.37 -5.43
C ALA A 149 -6.29 -12.95 -4.00
N ALA A 150 -7.43 -13.00 -3.32
CA ALA A 150 -7.53 -13.57 -1.98
C ALA A 150 -7.19 -15.07 -1.97
N LEU A 151 -7.72 -15.82 -2.93
CA LEU A 151 -7.41 -17.25 -3.08
C LEU A 151 -5.91 -17.45 -3.36
N GLY A 152 -5.33 -16.66 -4.26
CA GLY A 152 -3.90 -16.69 -4.56
C GLY A 152 -3.04 -16.40 -3.34
N CYS A 153 -3.38 -15.39 -2.54
CA CYS A 153 -2.72 -15.04 -1.30
C CYS A 153 -2.71 -16.23 -0.30
N VAL A 154 -3.85 -16.90 -0.12
CA VAL A 154 -3.97 -18.06 0.76
C VAL A 154 -3.14 -19.23 0.24
N VAL A 155 -3.19 -19.54 -1.06
CA VAL A 155 -2.42 -20.63 -1.66
C VAL A 155 -0.92 -20.42 -1.49
N VAL A 156 -0.42 -19.19 -1.71
CA VAL A 156 0.98 -18.83 -1.48
C VAL A 156 1.36 -19.03 0.00
N ALA A 157 0.49 -18.62 0.94
CA ALA A 157 0.75 -18.75 2.37
C ALA A 157 0.80 -20.21 2.86
N VAL A 158 0.01 -21.09 2.26
CA VAL A 158 -0.08 -22.52 2.66
C VAL A 158 1.00 -23.39 2.00
N ALA A 159 1.52 -22.97 0.83
CA ALA A 159 2.48 -23.71 0.05
C ALA A 159 3.67 -24.28 0.83
N PRO A 160 4.34 -23.55 1.76
CA PRO A 160 5.47 -24.08 2.55
C PRO A 160 5.15 -25.31 3.40
N PHE A 161 3.91 -25.44 3.84
CA PHE A 161 3.46 -26.54 4.71
C PHE A 161 3.07 -27.79 3.91
N LEU A 162 2.91 -27.66 2.60
CA LEU A 162 2.54 -28.74 1.68
C LEU A 162 3.73 -29.27 0.86
N GLY A 163 4.96 -29.00 1.29
CA GLY A 163 6.16 -29.49 0.62
C GLY A 163 6.44 -28.78 -0.71
N ALA A 164 6.34 -27.48 -0.74
CA ALA A 164 6.34 -26.66 -1.95
C ALA A 164 7.72 -26.42 -2.60
N GLY A 165 8.54 -27.46 -2.78
CA GLY A 165 9.74 -27.44 -3.62
C GLY A 165 10.90 -26.56 -3.13
N ASP A 166 11.94 -26.49 -3.94
CA ASP A 166 13.14 -25.75 -3.61
C ASP A 166 12.96 -24.23 -3.72
N PRO A 167 13.47 -23.46 -2.75
CA PRO A 167 13.39 -21.99 -2.80
C PRO A 167 14.41 -21.44 -3.80
N LEU A 168 13.93 -20.70 -4.78
CA LEU A 168 14.75 -19.89 -5.69
C LEU A 168 14.78 -18.44 -5.18
N LEU A 169 15.88 -18.08 -4.55
CA LEU A 169 16.08 -16.74 -4.00
C LEU A 169 16.66 -15.81 -5.07
N ASN A 170 15.81 -15.20 -5.85
CA ASN A 170 16.18 -14.16 -6.81
C ASN A 170 16.14 -12.77 -6.16
N ASN A 171 16.82 -11.79 -6.79
CA ASN A 171 17.02 -10.46 -6.24
C ASN A 171 15.74 -9.64 -6.05
N TYR A 172 14.64 -9.97 -6.75
CA TYR A 172 13.41 -9.15 -6.74
C TYR A 172 12.19 -9.89 -6.18
N VAL A 173 11.85 -11.03 -6.76
CA VAL A 173 10.72 -11.84 -6.33
C VAL A 173 11.23 -13.27 -6.11
N PRO A 174 11.42 -13.69 -4.85
CA PRO A 174 11.79 -15.05 -4.57
C PRO A 174 10.60 -15.98 -4.86
N VAL A 175 10.85 -17.21 -5.30
CA VAL A 175 9.80 -18.17 -5.65
C VAL A 175 10.11 -19.57 -5.13
N LEU A 176 9.07 -20.36 -4.85
CA LEU A 176 9.21 -21.80 -4.61
C LEU A 176 8.99 -22.54 -5.93
N GLN A 177 9.89 -23.46 -6.26
CA GLN A 177 9.83 -24.23 -7.50
C GLN A 177 8.79 -25.38 -7.39
N HIS A 178 7.52 -25.00 -7.23
CA HIS A 178 6.43 -25.96 -7.10
C HIS A 178 5.16 -25.43 -7.81
N PRO A 179 4.42 -26.30 -8.52
CA PRO A 179 3.21 -25.90 -9.25
C PRO A 179 2.16 -25.19 -8.36
N LEU A 180 2.00 -25.63 -7.12
CA LEU A 180 1.06 -25.04 -6.17
C LEU A 180 1.41 -23.55 -5.90
N PHE A 181 2.68 -23.25 -5.67
CA PHE A 181 3.13 -21.88 -5.42
C PHE A 181 2.91 -20.99 -6.66
N TYR A 182 3.30 -21.48 -7.85
CA TYR A 182 3.06 -20.76 -9.10
C TYR A 182 1.58 -20.54 -9.39
N THR A 183 0.72 -21.52 -9.07
CA THR A 183 -0.73 -21.38 -9.16
C THR A 183 -1.24 -20.27 -8.24
N GLY A 184 -0.78 -20.23 -6.98
CA GLY A 184 -1.14 -19.17 -6.03
C GLY A 184 -0.69 -17.79 -6.52
N LEU A 185 0.54 -17.67 -6.96
CA LEU A 185 1.09 -16.43 -7.50
C LEU A 185 0.37 -15.99 -8.78
N GLY A 186 0.04 -16.93 -9.66
CA GLY A 186 -0.72 -16.68 -10.89
C GLY A 186 -2.15 -16.22 -10.61
N LEU A 187 -2.85 -16.84 -9.67
CA LEU A 187 -4.19 -16.43 -9.25
C LEU A 187 -4.18 -15.01 -8.66
N PHE A 188 -3.24 -14.73 -7.77
CA PHE A 188 -3.08 -13.40 -7.19
C PHE A 188 -2.80 -12.36 -8.28
N GLY A 189 -1.82 -12.63 -9.15
CA GLY A 189 -1.45 -11.75 -10.26
C GLY A 189 -2.58 -11.52 -11.24
N ALA A 190 -3.35 -12.56 -11.60
CA ALA A 190 -4.53 -12.44 -12.47
C ALA A 190 -5.61 -11.55 -11.82
N GLY A 191 -5.86 -11.70 -10.52
CA GLY A 191 -6.79 -10.85 -9.78
C GLY A 191 -6.34 -9.39 -9.76
N ALA A 192 -5.07 -9.12 -9.43
CA ALA A 192 -4.51 -7.78 -9.43
C ALA A 192 -4.52 -7.13 -10.82
N LEU A 193 -4.14 -7.88 -11.87
CA LEU A 193 -4.17 -7.41 -13.26
C LEU A 193 -5.59 -7.10 -13.72
N LEU A 194 -6.55 -7.97 -13.42
CA LEU A 194 -7.96 -7.74 -13.76
C LEU A 194 -8.47 -6.46 -13.08
N GLN A 195 -8.15 -6.24 -11.81
CA GLN A 195 -8.51 -5.02 -11.09
C GLN A 195 -7.89 -3.78 -11.74
N ALA A 196 -6.62 -3.83 -12.11
CA ALA A 196 -5.92 -2.74 -12.79
C ALA A 196 -6.57 -2.40 -14.14
N VAL A 197 -6.83 -3.40 -14.97
CA VAL A 197 -7.49 -3.23 -16.29
C VAL A 197 -8.88 -2.62 -16.15
N LEU A 198 -9.67 -3.07 -15.17
CA LEU A 198 -11.00 -2.53 -14.90
C LEU A 198 -10.96 -1.10 -14.35
N ALA A 199 -9.88 -0.71 -13.66
CA ALA A 199 -9.68 0.65 -13.20
C ALA A 199 -9.32 1.60 -14.36
N LEU A 200 -8.50 1.14 -15.30
CA LEU A 200 -8.11 1.93 -16.49
C LEU A 200 -9.25 2.16 -17.47
N ARG A 201 -10.32 1.33 -17.42
CA ARG A 201 -11.49 1.44 -18.30
C ARG A 201 -12.68 2.16 -17.68
N ALA A 202 -12.56 2.61 -16.43
CA ALA A 202 -13.61 3.26 -15.67
C ALA A 202 -13.54 4.78 -15.78
#